data_b195f6f92fcbff11c4b7125ac06e15b0
#
_entry.id   b195f6f92fcbff11c4b7125ac06e15b0
#
_cell.length_a   1.000
_cell.length_b   1.000
_cell.length_c   1.000
_cell.angle_alpha   90.00
_cell.angle_beta   90.00
_cell.angle_gamma   90.00
#
_symmetry.space_group_name_H-M   'P 1'
#
loop_
_entity.id
_entity.type
_entity.pdbx_description
1 polymer ?
#
loop_
_entity_poly.entity_id
_entity_poly.type
_entity_poly.pdbx_seq_one_letter_code
_entity_poly.pdbx_strand_id
1 'polypeptide(L)'
;MGFQHLLVLEEIYLSKESWKPGNMLYPVPAVMVSCMKPGERPNIITVAWAGTVCSDPAMLSISVRKERFSHSIIEETGEFVVNLVTADLTKACDWCGVRSGRDYDKFKEMKLTEYTSEFISAPAISESPVNIYCKVKQVLPLGSHDMFVAEVVGVTVDDKYMDEKGRFELSKTNLITYSHGEYFMLGKKLGKFGYSVKKPTKKSAKKTGTSKKRKKK
;
A
#
# COMPACT_ATOMS: atom_id res chain seq x y z
N MET A 1 -25.19 -44.92 41.32
CA MET A 1 -23.81 -44.52 41.02
C MET A 1 -23.84 -43.59 39.83
N GLY A 2 -23.84 -42.27 40.14
CA GLY A 2 -23.89 -41.26 39.12
C GLY A 2 -22.49 -40.92 38.62
N PHE A 3 -22.24 -41.06 37.31
CA PHE A 3 -21.05 -40.54 36.66
C PHE A 3 -21.30 -39.06 36.35
N GLN A 4 -20.72 -38.21 37.19
CA GLN A 4 -20.56 -36.81 36.83
C GLN A 4 -19.44 -36.74 35.78
N HIS A 5 -19.83 -36.50 34.52
CA HIS A 5 -18.90 -36.02 33.49
C HIS A 5 -18.52 -34.56 33.84
N LEU A 6 -17.34 -34.44 34.45
CA LEU A 6 -16.69 -33.13 34.58
C LEU A 6 -16.23 -32.73 33.19
N LEU A 7 -17.00 -31.86 32.51
CA LEU A 7 -16.53 -31.12 31.34
C LEU A 7 -15.52 -30.10 31.85
N VAL A 8 -14.23 -30.41 31.75
CA VAL A 8 -13.16 -29.46 31.89
C VAL A 8 -13.21 -28.59 30.61
N LEU A 9 -13.85 -27.44 30.71
CA LEU A 9 -13.67 -26.39 29.75
C LEU A 9 -12.23 -25.92 29.91
N GLU A 10 -11.35 -26.30 29.00
CA GLU A 10 -10.06 -25.62 28.82
C GLU A 10 -10.38 -24.17 28.48
N GLU A 11 -10.31 -23.28 29.47
CA GLU A 11 -10.28 -21.85 29.23
C GLU A 11 -9.01 -21.58 28.42
N ILE A 12 -9.20 -21.30 27.15
CA ILE A 12 -8.11 -20.79 26.28
C ILE A 12 -7.76 -19.40 26.82
N TYR A 13 -6.81 -19.37 27.75
CA TYR A 13 -6.23 -18.11 28.21
C TYR A 13 -5.44 -17.49 27.06
N LEU A 14 -6.05 -16.53 26.37
CA LEU A 14 -5.33 -15.64 25.46
C LEU A 14 -4.45 -14.74 26.32
N SER A 15 -3.19 -15.13 26.53
CA SER A 15 -2.23 -14.28 27.22
C SER A 15 -1.81 -13.13 26.31
N LYS A 16 -1.90 -11.90 26.81
CA LYS A 16 -1.40 -10.70 26.13
C LYS A 16 -0.42 -10.00 27.04
N GLU A 17 0.72 -9.63 26.48
CA GLU A 17 1.71 -8.83 27.16
C GLU A 17 1.48 -7.35 26.88
N SER A 18 1.59 -6.53 27.91
CA SER A 18 1.57 -5.07 27.75
C SER A 18 2.90 -4.59 27.21
N TRP A 19 2.85 -3.81 26.13
CA TRP A 19 4.04 -3.25 25.51
C TRP A 19 4.05 -1.73 25.60
N LYS A 20 5.25 -1.15 25.55
CA LYS A 20 5.38 0.31 25.50
C LYS A 20 4.77 0.87 24.19
N PRO A 21 4.28 2.13 24.19
CA PRO A 21 3.80 2.78 23.00
C PRO A 21 4.83 2.74 21.86
N GLY A 22 4.41 2.38 20.66
CA GLY A 22 5.27 2.24 19.48
C GLY A 22 4.47 2.07 18.20
N ASN A 23 5.18 2.11 17.07
CA ASN A 23 4.59 1.98 15.74
C ASN A 23 4.28 0.51 15.47
N MET A 24 3.04 0.09 15.68
CA MET A 24 2.58 -1.30 15.54
C MET A 24 1.47 -1.46 14.49
N LEU A 25 1.11 -0.40 13.78
CA LEU A 25 0.14 -0.49 12.69
C LEU A 25 0.82 -1.02 11.43
N TYR A 26 0.80 -2.33 11.26
CA TYR A 26 1.38 -3.04 10.11
C TYR A 26 0.41 -4.13 9.59
N PRO A 27 0.53 -4.53 8.32
CA PRO A 27 1.42 -3.99 7.29
C PRO A 27 0.94 -2.64 6.75
N VAL A 28 1.86 -1.84 6.22
CA VAL A 28 1.59 -0.55 5.56
C VAL A 28 2.12 -0.58 4.13
N PRO A 29 1.64 0.28 3.22
CA PRO A 29 2.23 0.37 1.89
C PRO A 29 3.69 0.82 1.98
N ALA A 30 4.52 0.35 1.05
CA ALA A 30 5.79 0.98 0.75
C ALA A 30 5.66 1.66 -0.60
N VAL A 31 5.83 2.98 -0.66
CA VAL A 31 5.67 3.74 -1.89
C VAL A 31 6.90 4.59 -2.18
N MET A 32 7.19 4.82 -3.45
CA MET A 32 8.16 5.84 -3.85
C MET A 32 7.40 7.14 -4.15
N VAL A 33 7.80 8.23 -3.48
CA VAL A 33 7.22 9.56 -3.70
C VAL A 33 8.20 10.39 -4.50
N SER A 34 7.83 10.79 -5.70
CA SER A 34 8.62 11.72 -6.53
C SER A 34 8.11 13.15 -6.38
N CYS A 35 9.04 14.09 -6.38
CA CYS A 35 8.80 15.52 -6.25
C CYS A 35 9.90 16.31 -6.98
N MET A 36 9.60 17.54 -7.39
CA MET A 36 10.54 18.36 -8.14
C MET A 36 10.23 19.85 -7.92
N LYS A 37 11.26 20.67 -7.75
CA LYS A 37 11.12 22.12 -7.92
C LYS A 37 11.24 22.49 -9.40
N PRO A 38 10.51 23.48 -9.88
CA PRO A 38 10.60 23.92 -11.27
C PRO A 38 12.04 24.24 -11.67
N GLY A 39 12.49 23.62 -12.76
CA GLY A 39 13.86 23.82 -13.28
C GLY A 39 14.97 23.07 -12.53
N GLU A 40 14.64 22.33 -11.48
CA GLU A 40 15.59 21.48 -10.76
C GLU A 40 15.43 20.01 -11.12
N ARG A 41 16.41 19.20 -10.71
CA ARG A 41 16.38 17.75 -10.86
C ARG A 41 15.30 17.12 -9.96
N PRO A 42 14.48 16.19 -10.46
CA PRO A 42 13.50 15.50 -9.64
C PRO A 42 14.17 14.62 -8.58
N ASN A 43 13.47 14.41 -7.48
CA ASN A 43 13.91 13.56 -6.39
C ASN A 43 12.87 12.51 -6.05
N ILE A 44 13.32 11.41 -5.46
CA ILE A 44 12.49 10.30 -4.97
C ILE A 44 12.77 10.09 -3.48
N ILE A 45 11.71 9.85 -2.71
CA ILE A 45 11.80 9.37 -1.32
C ILE A 45 10.89 8.16 -1.14
N THR A 46 11.34 7.20 -0.35
CA THR A 46 10.50 6.07 0.06
C THR A 46 9.73 6.43 1.32
N VAL A 47 8.44 6.19 1.28
CA VAL A 47 7.52 6.48 2.38
C VAL A 47 6.70 5.24 2.70
N ALA A 48 6.66 4.86 3.98
CA ALA A 48 5.79 3.84 4.52
C ALA A 48 4.61 4.44 5.32
N TRP A 49 4.77 5.66 5.81
CA TRP A 49 3.69 6.39 6.46
C TRP A 49 2.82 7.11 5.42
N ALA A 50 2.04 6.32 4.67
CA ALA A 50 1.13 6.79 3.62
C ALA A 50 -0.21 6.07 3.71
N GLY A 51 -1.29 6.75 3.34
CA GLY A 51 -2.61 6.15 3.35
C GLY A 51 -3.70 7.03 2.75
N THR A 52 -4.77 6.39 2.27
CA THR A 52 -6.00 7.08 1.85
C THR A 52 -6.71 7.66 3.07
N VAL A 53 -7.11 8.92 3.00
CA VAL A 53 -7.79 9.61 4.12
C VAL A 53 -9.22 10.04 3.78
N CYS A 54 -9.57 10.20 2.50
CA CYS A 54 -10.92 10.54 2.06
C CYS A 54 -11.20 9.91 0.70
N SER A 55 -12.48 9.56 0.46
CA SER A 55 -12.91 8.97 -0.82
C SER A 55 -13.57 9.98 -1.75
N ASP A 56 -14.22 11.01 -1.20
CA ASP A 56 -14.87 12.07 -1.96
C ASP A 56 -14.76 13.40 -1.20
N PRO A 57 -13.91 14.35 -1.67
CA PRO A 57 -12.94 14.17 -2.75
C PRO A 57 -11.90 13.10 -2.43
N ALA A 58 -11.29 12.50 -3.45
CA ALA A 58 -10.23 11.51 -3.26
C ALA A 58 -8.99 12.18 -2.65
N MET A 59 -8.57 11.73 -1.47
CA MET A 59 -7.42 12.29 -0.75
C MET A 59 -6.57 11.19 -0.11
N LEU A 60 -5.29 11.45 -0.03
CA LEU A 60 -4.33 10.64 0.71
C LEU A 60 -3.41 11.52 1.56
N SER A 61 -2.69 10.88 2.47
CA SER A 61 -1.62 11.54 3.23
C SER A 61 -0.31 10.80 3.10
N ILE A 62 0.78 11.54 3.20
CA ILE A 62 2.13 11.04 3.43
C ILE A 62 2.75 11.79 4.61
N SER A 63 3.52 11.08 5.45
CA SER A 63 4.27 11.74 6.53
C SER A 63 5.76 11.67 6.24
N VAL A 64 6.40 12.83 6.19
CA VAL A 64 7.81 12.98 5.82
C VAL A 64 8.56 13.68 6.94
N ARG A 65 9.75 13.16 7.30
CA ARG A 65 10.62 13.81 8.29
C ARG A 65 11.16 15.11 7.76
N LYS A 66 11.26 16.13 8.63
CA LYS A 66 11.70 17.49 8.29
C LYS A 66 13.11 17.56 7.70
N GLU A 67 14.00 16.66 8.14
CA GLU A 67 15.38 16.59 7.66
C GLU A 67 15.54 15.97 6.27
N ARG A 68 14.50 15.31 5.74
CA ARG A 68 14.54 14.68 4.42
C ARG A 68 14.53 15.74 3.32
N PHE A 69 15.37 15.55 2.31
CA PHE A 69 15.50 16.46 1.17
C PHE A 69 14.17 16.70 0.43
N SER A 70 13.33 15.68 0.28
CA SER A 70 12.00 15.81 -0.33
C SER A 70 11.03 16.67 0.48
N HIS A 71 11.21 16.82 1.80
CA HIS A 71 10.29 17.58 2.66
C HIS A 71 10.16 19.00 2.17
N SER A 72 11.29 19.73 2.07
CA SER A 72 11.30 21.14 1.62
C SER A 72 10.79 21.30 0.17
N ILE A 73 11.05 20.31 -0.69
CA ILE A 73 10.54 20.35 -2.06
C ILE A 73 9.01 20.29 -2.06
N ILE A 74 8.43 19.32 -1.34
CA ILE A 74 6.98 19.13 -1.27
C ILE A 74 6.29 20.31 -0.55
N GLU A 75 6.91 20.83 0.51
CA GLU A 75 6.39 21.99 1.24
C GLU A 75 6.35 23.26 0.36
N GLU A 76 7.38 23.48 -0.44
CA GLU A 76 7.49 24.67 -1.31
C GLU A 76 6.58 24.55 -2.57
N THR A 77 6.54 23.37 -3.19
CA THR A 77 5.80 23.19 -4.44
C THR A 77 4.33 22.84 -4.24
N GLY A 78 3.99 22.24 -3.10
CA GLY A 78 2.67 21.71 -2.84
C GLY A 78 2.30 20.50 -3.72
N GLU A 79 3.27 19.87 -4.40
CA GLU A 79 3.03 18.81 -5.38
C GLU A 79 3.92 17.59 -5.14
N PHE A 80 3.36 16.39 -5.36
CA PHE A 80 4.12 15.14 -5.36
C PHE A 80 3.36 14.03 -6.10
N VAL A 81 4.07 12.99 -6.52
CA VAL A 81 3.48 11.78 -7.09
C VAL A 81 3.75 10.59 -6.17
N VAL A 82 2.72 9.83 -5.84
CA VAL A 82 2.87 8.53 -5.18
C VAL A 82 2.93 7.45 -6.25
N ASN A 83 4.06 6.75 -6.31
CA ASN A 83 4.33 5.66 -7.25
C ASN A 83 4.25 4.34 -6.50
N LEU A 84 3.32 3.45 -6.85
CA LEU A 84 3.17 2.15 -6.21
C LEU A 84 4.35 1.24 -6.58
N VAL A 85 4.81 0.46 -5.61
CA VAL A 85 6.04 -0.33 -5.74
C VAL A 85 5.70 -1.80 -5.94
N THR A 86 6.28 -2.39 -6.99
CA THR A 86 6.20 -3.83 -7.27
C THR A 86 7.39 -4.58 -6.66
N ALA A 87 7.34 -5.91 -6.67
CA ALA A 87 8.46 -6.75 -6.26
C ALA A 87 9.76 -6.39 -7.00
N ASP A 88 9.68 -6.10 -8.30
CA ASP A 88 10.84 -5.74 -9.12
C ASP A 88 11.44 -4.37 -8.74
N LEU A 89 10.62 -3.46 -8.25
CA LEU A 89 11.04 -2.13 -7.81
C LEU A 89 11.51 -2.08 -6.35
N THR A 90 11.46 -3.19 -5.60
CA THR A 90 11.79 -3.22 -4.16
C THR A 90 13.20 -2.70 -3.87
N LYS A 91 14.19 -3.08 -4.70
CA LYS A 91 15.57 -2.59 -4.54
C LYS A 91 15.68 -1.07 -4.71
N ALA A 92 14.99 -0.51 -5.70
CA ALA A 92 14.97 0.94 -5.93
C ALA A 92 14.23 1.66 -4.78
N CYS A 93 13.13 1.08 -4.31
CA CYS A 93 12.36 1.58 -3.17
C CYS A 93 13.25 1.67 -1.93
N ASP A 94 13.93 0.60 -1.54
CA ASP A 94 14.82 0.58 -0.38
C ASP A 94 15.95 1.62 -0.52
N TRP A 95 16.66 1.58 -1.64
CA TRP A 95 17.77 2.48 -1.89
C TRP A 95 17.36 3.96 -1.86
N CYS A 96 16.23 4.32 -2.45
CA CYS A 96 15.70 5.69 -2.43
C CYS A 96 15.29 6.15 -1.03
N GLY A 97 14.96 5.23 -0.12
CA GLY A 97 14.67 5.50 1.27
C GLY A 97 15.91 5.77 2.13
N VAL A 98 17.05 5.16 1.77
CA VAL A 98 18.32 5.24 2.52
C VAL A 98 19.19 6.39 2.06
N ARG A 99 19.31 6.62 0.74
CA ARG A 99 20.19 7.64 0.15
C ARG A 99 19.49 9.00 0.05
N SER A 100 20.28 10.08 0.19
CA SER A 100 19.77 11.44 0.07
C SER A 100 19.80 11.95 -1.38
N GLY A 101 18.74 12.65 -1.81
CA GLY A 101 18.72 13.34 -3.09
C GLY A 101 19.63 14.57 -3.16
N ARG A 102 20.20 15.02 -2.03
CA ARG A 102 21.26 16.03 -2.04
C ARG A 102 22.53 15.50 -2.72
N ASP A 103 22.82 14.22 -2.51
CA ASP A 103 24.08 13.60 -2.91
C ASP A 103 23.95 12.79 -4.21
N TYR A 104 22.74 12.29 -4.51
CA TYR A 104 22.50 11.34 -5.61
C TYR A 104 21.35 11.77 -6.51
N ASP A 105 21.51 11.53 -7.80
CA ASP A 105 20.44 11.51 -8.78
C ASP A 105 19.76 10.15 -8.75
N LYS A 106 18.60 10.06 -8.06
CA LYS A 106 17.96 8.79 -7.77
C LYS A 106 17.31 8.13 -8.99
N PHE A 107 16.83 8.91 -9.95
CA PHE A 107 16.34 8.37 -11.20
C PHE A 107 17.47 7.70 -11.97
N LYS A 108 18.60 8.39 -12.11
CA LYS A 108 19.79 7.87 -12.82
C LYS A 108 20.39 6.65 -12.10
N GLU A 109 20.63 6.75 -10.78
CA GLU A 109 21.27 5.67 -10.01
C GLU A 109 20.45 4.37 -10.02
N MET A 110 19.13 4.49 -9.94
CA MET A 110 18.25 3.34 -9.95
C MET A 110 17.73 2.97 -11.35
N LYS A 111 18.20 3.68 -12.39
CA LYS A 111 17.81 3.48 -13.80
C LYS A 111 16.28 3.54 -13.97
N LEU A 112 15.67 4.50 -13.29
CA LEU A 112 14.24 4.78 -13.39
C LEU A 112 13.99 5.84 -14.45
N THR A 113 12.87 5.73 -15.15
CA THR A 113 12.47 6.63 -16.22
C THR A 113 11.45 7.63 -15.69
N GLU A 114 11.70 8.92 -15.94
CA GLU A 114 10.74 9.98 -15.65
C GLU A 114 9.54 9.90 -16.60
N TYR A 115 8.35 10.00 -16.05
CA TYR A 115 7.10 10.10 -16.80
C TYR A 115 6.40 11.41 -16.46
N THR A 116 6.33 12.32 -17.43
CA THR A 116 5.66 13.61 -17.27
C THR A 116 4.17 13.50 -17.54
N SER A 117 3.35 14.28 -16.83
CA SER A 117 1.90 14.33 -17.00
C SER A 117 1.42 15.77 -17.02
N GLU A 118 0.18 15.98 -17.44
CA GLU A 118 -0.49 17.30 -17.41
C GLU A 118 -1.03 17.67 -16.01
N PHE A 119 -1.04 16.74 -15.05
CA PHE A 119 -1.67 16.94 -13.74
C PHE A 119 -0.86 17.87 -12.83
N ILE A 120 0.46 17.65 -12.78
CA ILE A 120 1.40 18.41 -11.94
C ILE A 120 2.80 18.45 -12.58
N SER A 121 3.69 19.30 -12.04
CA SER A 121 5.04 19.49 -12.58
C SER A 121 6.00 18.35 -12.23
N ALA A 122 5.80 17.69 -11.08
CA ALA A 122 6.68 16.59 -10.64
C ALA A 122 6.47 15.35 -11.52
N PRO A 123 7.55 14.70 -12.02
CA PRO A 123 7.43 13.50 -12.81
C PRO A 123 7.07 12.29 -11.97
N ALA A 124 6.33 11.36 -12.54
CA ALA A 124 6.13 10.02 -12.02
C ALA A 124 7.28 9.08 -12.41
N ILE A 125 7.27 7.88 -11.86
CA ILE A 125 8.18 6.79 -12.21
C ILE A 125 7.48 5.90 -13.24
N SER A 126 8.01 5.81 -14.45
CA SER A 126 7.40 5.08 -15.58
C SER A 126 7.25 3.57 -15.29
N GLU A 127 8.18 2.98 -14.54
CA GLU A 127 8.17 1.56 -14.19
C GLU A 127 7.13 1.19 -13.11
N SER A 128 6.53 2.21 -12.45
CA SER A 128 5.47 1.97 -11.47
C SER A 128 4.14 1.67 -12.18
N PRO A 129 3.41 0.63 -11.76
CA PRO A 129 2.14 0.26 -12.41
C PRO A 129 1.01 1.24 -12.13
N VAL A 130 1.16 2.10 -11.12
CA VAL A 130 0.17 3.13 -10.75
C VAL A 130 0.90 4.35 -10.21
N ASN A 131 0.60 5.49 -10.79
CA ASN A 131 1.11 6.78 -10.34
C ASN A 131 -0.08 7.67 -9.92
N ILE A 132 -0.03 8.21 -8.71
CA ILE A 132 -1.10 9.01 -8.11
C ILE A 132 -0.58 10.43 -7.93
N TYR A 133 -1.12 11.38 -8.68
CA TYR A 133 -0.70 12.77 -8.70
C TYR A 133 -1.45 13.56 -7.63
N CYS A 134 -0.73 14.28 -6.79
CA CYS A 134 -1.25 14.88 -5.58
C CYS A 134 -0.93 16.36 -5.49
N LYS A 135 -1.92 17.16 -5.04
CA LYS A 135 -1.76 18.56 -4.62
C LYS A 135 -2.05 18.70 -3.14
N VAL A 136 -1.08 19.21 -2.38
CA VAL A 136 -1.17 19.39 -0.93
C VAL A 136 -2.27 20.40 -0.60
N LYS A 137 -3.15 20.04 0.32
CA LYS A 137 -4.20 20.89 0.87
C LYS A 137 -3.89 21.35 2.27
N GLN A 138 -3.21 20.52 3.04
CA GLN A 138 -2.90 20.82 4.44
C GLN A 138 -1.60 20.13 4.85
N VAL A 139 -0.83 20.82 5.70
CA VAL A 139 0.36 20.27 6.34
C VAL A 139 0.12 20.28 7.85
N LEU A 140 0.25 19.11 8.48
CA LEU A 140 0.07 18.94 9.92
C LEU A 140 1.42 18.60 10.56
N PRO A 141 1.99 19.47 11.43
CA PRO A 141 3.21 19.19 12.15
C PRO A 141 2.94 18.19 13.28
N LEU A 142 3.56 17.00 13.22
CA LEU A 142 3.35 15.89 14.16
C LEU A 142 4.64 15.53 14.96
N GLY A 143 5.49 16.49 15.23
CA GLY A 143 6.76 16.26 15.91
C GLY A 143 7.88 15.86 14.93
N SER A 144 8.29 14.61 14.88
CA SER A 144 9.38 14.15 13.99
C SER A 144 9.01 14.16 12.49
N HIS A 145 7.73 14.19 12.15
CA HIS A 145 7.22 14.22 10.79
C HIS A 145 6.21 15.34 10.63
N ASP A 146 6.15 15.90 9.43
CA ASP A 146 4.98 16.64 8.99
C ASP A 146 4.14 15.71 8.09
N MET A 147 2.81 15.71 8.31
CA MET A 147 1.86 14.98 7.49
C MET A 147 1.29 15.91 6.42
N PHE A 148 1.57 15.60 5.17
CA PHE A 148 1.02 16.27 4.00
C PHE A 148 -0.28 15.57 3.60
N VAL A 149 -1.41 16.24 3.81
CA VAL A 149 -2.73 15.79 3.34
C VAL A 149 -2.96 16.40 1.96
N ALA A 150 -3.19 15.56 0.96
CA ALA A 150 -3.25 15.98 -0.42
C ALA A 150 -4.47 15.43 -1.16
N GLU A 151 -5.02 16.24 -2.05
CA GLU A 151 -6.04 15.83 -3.01
C GLU A 151 -5.39 15.08 -4.17
N VAL A 152 -6.01 13.98 -4.59
CA VAL A 152 -5.62 13.25 -5.80
C VAL A 152 -6.20 13.96 -7.00
N VAL A 153 -5.35 14.56 -7.81
CA VAL A 153 -5.74 15.33 -9.01
C VAL A 153 -5.65 14.53 -10.31
N GLY A 154 -5.05 13.35 -10.26
CA GLY A 154 -4.95 12.44 -11.40
C GLY A 154 -4.36 11.08 -10.98
N VAL A 155 -4.60 10.06 -11.81
CA VAL A 155 -4.02 8.74 -11.68
C VAL A 155 -3.68 8.21 -13.07
N THR A 156 -2.46 7.70 -13.25
CA THR A 156 -2.10 6.90 -14.42
C THR A 156 -1.85 5.46 -14.03
N VAL A 157 -2.19 4.54 -14.92
CA VAL A 157 -1.99 3.10 -14.74
C VAL A 157 -1.30 2.52 -15.98
N ASP A 158 -0.47 1.51 -15.76
CA ASP A 158 0.21 0.80 -16.83
C ASP A 158 -0.82 -0.09 -17.58
N ASP A 159 -0.97 0.13 -18.88
CA ASP A 159 -1.97 -0.49 -19.74
C ASP A 159 -1.82 -2.01 -19.86
N LYS A 160 -0.60 -2.55 -19.67
CA LYS A 160 -0.37 -4.01 -19.64
C LYS A 160 -1.17 -4.75 -18.56
N TYR A 161 -1.69 -4.03 -17.56
CA TYR A 161 -2.55 -4.58 -16.51
C TYR A 161 -4.05 -4.30 -16.74
N MET A 162 -4.42 -3.76 -17.91
CA MET A 162 -5.83 -3.63 -18.31
C MET A 162 -6.35 -4.95 -18.87
N ASP A 163 -7.58 -5.35 -18.49
CA ASP A 163 -8.24 -6.50 -19.11
C ASP A 163 -8.92 -6.09 -20.45
N GLU A 164 -9.38 -7.08 -21.21
CA GLU A 164 -10.07 -6.87 -22.50
C GLU A 164 -11.32 -5.97 -22.39
N LYS A 165 -11.83 -5.75 -21.19
CA LYS A 165 -13.00 -4.89 -20.89
C LYS A 165 -12.62 -3.52 -20.38
N GLY A 166 -11.33 -3.15 -20.43
CA GLY A 166 -10.82 -1.88 -19.96
C GLY A 166 -10.82 -1.73 -18.42
N ARG A 167 -10.75 -2.84 -17.66
CA ARG A 167 -10.66 -2.79 -16.20
C ARG A 167 -9.23 -3.04 -15.76
N PHE A 168 -8.75 -2.20 -14.86
CA PHE A 168 -7.42 -2.36 -14.28
C PHE A 168 -7.36 -3.50 -13.26
N GLU A 169 -6.43 -4.44 -13.46
CA GLU A 169 -6.26 -5.63 -12.62
C GLU A 169 -5.11 -5.44 -11.61
N LEU A 170 -5.33 -4.57 -10.60
CA LEU A 170 -4.33 -4.26 -9.57
C LEU A 170 -3.71 -5.51 -8.92
N SER A 171 -4.45 -6.60 -8.80
CA SER A 171 -3.95 -7.85 -8.21
C SER A 171 -2.86 -8.55 -9.03
N LYS A 172 -2.64 -8.14 -10.28
CA LYS A 172 -1.60 -8.69 -11.18
C LYS A 172 -0.28 -7.90 -11.11
N THR A 173 -0.26 -6.76 -10.42
CA THR A 173 0.90 -5.86 -10.42
C THR A 173 2.00 -6.27 -9.45
N ASN A 174 1.82 -7.31 -8.63
CA ASN A 174 2.79 -7.81 -7.64
C ASN A 174 3.27 -6.70 -6.68
N LEU A 175 2.33 -5.90 -6.15
CA LEU A 175 2.64 -4.86 -5.17
C LEU A 175 3.24 -5.43 -3.90
N ILE A 176 4.11 -4.63 -3.27
CA ILE A 176 4.71 -4.94 -1.98
C ILE A 176 4.05 -4.18 -0.83
N THR A 177 4.30 -4.67 0.37
CA THR A 177 3.97 -4.02 1.64
C THR A 177 5.18 -4.00 2.56
N TYR A 178 5.18 -3.07 3.52
CA TYR A 178 6.24 -2.95 4.53
C TYR A 178 5.71 -3.37 5.90
N SER A 179 6.46 -4.20 6.60
CA SER A 179 6.14 -4.64 7.95
C SER A 179 7.40 -4.81 8.77
N HIS A 180 7.51 -4.06 9.86
CA HIS A 180 8.57 -4.21 10.85
C HIS A 180 10.02 -4.24 10.32
N GLY A 181 10.33 -3.39 9.34
CA GLY A 181 11.68 -3.30 8.76
C GLY A 181 11.90 -4.17 7.53
N GLU A 182 10.88 -4.90 7.08
CA GLU A 182 10.99 -5.84 5.96
C GLU A 182 9.92 -5.57 4.90
N TYR A 183 10.21 -5.98 3.66
CA TYR A 183 9.29 -5.89 2.53
C TYR A 183 8.69 -7.24 2.22
N PHE A 184 7.38 -7.29 1.96
CA PHE A 184 6.65 -8.50 1.64
C PHE A 184 5.78 -8.30 0.40
N MET A 185 5.57 -9.36 -0.37
CA MET A 185 4.53 -9.40 -1.39
C MET A 185 3.16 -9.61 -0.74
N LEU A 186 2.10 -9.16 -1.42
CA LEU A 186 0.74 -9.52 -1.03
C LEU A 186 0.53 -11.02 -1.16
N GLY A 187 -0.02 -11.63 -0.15
CA GLY A 187 -0.28 -13.06 -0.12
C GLY A 187 -1.54 -13.47 -0.90
N LYS A 188 -2.00 -14.69 -0.63
CA LYS A 188 -3.18 -15.29 -1.29
C LYS A 188 -4.45 -14.48 -0.96
N LYS A 189 -5.27 -14.22 -1.98
CA LYS A 189 -6.58 -13.58 -1.83
C LYS A 189 -7.49 -14.38 -0.90
N LEU A 190 -7.98 -13.74 0.16
CA LEU A 190 -8.87 -14.36 1.15
C LEU A 190 -10.35 -14.24 0.76
N GLY A 191 -10.76 -13.16 0.11
CA GLY A 191 -12.14 -12.92 -0.27
C GLY A 191 -12.35 -11.63 -1.05
N LYS A 192 -13.59 -11.30 -1.34
CA LYS A 192 -14.02 -10.00 -1.87
C LYS A 192 -14.75 -9.24 -0.77
N PHE A 193 -14.70 -7.91 -0.80
CA PHE A 193 -15.46 -7.08 0.13
C PHE A 193 -16.94 -7.54 0.18
N GLY A 194 -17.47 -7.71 1.38
CA GLY A 194 -18.84 -8.20 1.62
C GLY A 194 -19.02 -9.72 1.46
N TYR A 195 -17.94 -10.52 1.30
CA TYR A 195 -18.09 -11.98 1.16
C TYR A 195 -18.68 -12.65 2.41
N SER A 196 -18.45 -12.10 3.59
CA SER A 196 -18.90 -12.66 4.88
C SER A 196 -20.43 -12.60 5.06
N VAL A 197 -21.12 -11.66 4.39
CA VAL A 197 -22.57 -11.47 4.50
C VAL A 197 -23.33 -11.99 3.28
N LYS A 198 -22.66 -12.64 2.33
CA LYS A 198 -23.30 -13.23 1.16
C LYS A 198 -24.14 -14.45 1.54
N LYS A 199 -25.44 -14.43 1.22
CA LYS A 199 -26.29 -15.61 1.36
C LYS A 199 -25.75 -16.75 0.46
N PRO A 200 -25.72 -18.01 0.95
CA PRO A 200 -25.29 -19.15 0.14
C PRO A 200 -26.19 -19.28 -1.09
N THR A 201 -25.59 -19.31 -2.28
CA THR A 201 -26.34 -19.57 -3.51
C THR A 201 -26.80 -21.03 -3.52
N LYS A 202 -28.05 -21.32 -3.94
CA LYS A 202 -28.66 -22.66 -3.95
C LYS A 202 -27.83 -23.75 -4.70
N LYS A 203 -26.78 -23.38 -5.41
CA LYS A 203 -25.86 -24.32 -6.11
C LYS A 203 -24.78 -24.95 -5.21
N SER A 204 -24.48 -24.45 -4.02
CA SER A 204 -23.46 -25.02 -3.12
C SER A 204 -24.02 -26.12 -2.19
N ALA A 205 -25.34 -26.27 -2.07
CA ALA A 205 -25.99 -27.25 -1.20
C ALA A 205 -26.10 -28.67 -1.79
N LYS A 206 -25.61 -28.93 -3.03
CA LYS A 206 -25.80 -30.23 -3.71
C LYS A 206 -24.57 -31.15 -3.70
N LYS A 207 -23.51 -30.89 -2.95
CA LYS A 207 -22.29 -31.73 -2.94
C LYS A 207 -21.95 -32.44 -1.60
N THR A 208 -22.90 -32.51 -0.67
CA THR A 208 -22.73 -33.36 0.53
C THR A 208 -23.84 -34.41 0.62
N GLY A 209 -24.05 -35.16 -0.43
CA GLY A 209 -24.91 -36.32 -0.44
C GLY A 209 -24.03 -37.57 -0.26
N THR A 210 -23.93 -38.08 0.93
CA THR A 210 -23.31 -39.35 1.32
C THR A 210 -23.89 -40.51 0.49
N SER A 211 -23.05 -41.17 -0.31
CA SER A 211 -23.38 -42.46 -0.91
C SER A 211 -23.38 -43.56 0.16
N LYS A 212 -24.54 -43.92 0.70
CA LYS A 212 -24.71 -45.17 1.44
C LYS A 212 -24.66 -46.33 0.49
N LYS A 213 -23.54 -47.06 0.43
CA LYS A 213 -23.47 -48.37 -0.21
C LYS A 213 -24.34 -49.36 0.59
N ARG A 214 -25.48 -49.80 -0.02
CA ARG A 214 -26.24 -50.96 0.42
C ARG A 214 -25.43 -52.22 0.10
N LYS A 215 -24.97 -52.96 1.11
CA LYS A 215 -24.58 -54.36 0.96
C LYS A 215 -25.87 -55.19 0.84
N LYS A 216 -26.03 -55.91 -0.28
CA LYS A 216 -26.95 -57.04 -0.39
C LYS A 216 -26.22 -58.32 0.01
N LYS A 217 -26.96 -59.15 0.70
CA LYS A 217 -26.60 -60.51 1.08
C LYS A 217 -26.27 -61.35 -0.15
#